data_3f26707efcd26fa8a947e2743e3d0f65
#
_entry.id   3f26707efcd26fa8a947e2743e3d0f65
#
_cell.length_a   1.000
_cell.length_b   1.000
_cell.length_c   1.000
_cell.angle_alpha   90.00
_cell.angle_beta   90.00
_cell.angle_gamma   90.00
#
_symmetry.space_group_name_H-M   'P 1'
#
loop_
_entity.id
_entity.type
_entity.pdbx_description
1 polymer ?
#
loop_
_entity_poly.entity_id
_entity_poly.type
_entity_poly.pdbx_seq_one_letter_code
_entity_poly.pdbx_strand_id
1 'polypeptide(L)'
;GLNADILMIDSAFIEENSKRSFEQYTLGTQTVELSPEQQTELTSLFTILAGKLAQTSKHPQTLALHLSLAIIDIIGEAITSKQTAHSLPQRYVEHTITFRNLLKQHVEHSHSPSYYARMMNISLMYLNEAVKGTTGFSVSQNIQYEIVTRAKRSLIYTSKSVKEIAQELGFEDYAYFTRLFSKTAGISPTDFRKNHK
;
A
#
# COMPACT_ATOMS: atom_id res chain seq x y z
N GLY A 1 9.32 18.68 -15.71
CA GLY A 1 8.20 18.18 -14.90
C GLY A 1 8.34 16.68 -14.71
N LEU A 2 8.11 16.17 -13.52
CA LEU A 2 8.02 14.73 -13.27
C LEU A 2 6.67 14.23 -13.84
N ASN A 3 6.72 13.35 -14.82
CA ASN A 3 5.56 12.56 -15.22
C ASN A 3 5.51 11.30 -14.35
N ALA A 4 4.41 11.09 -13.66
CA ALA A 4 4.20 9.91 -12.82
C ALA A 4 2.87 9.26 -13.17
N ASP A 5 2.91 7.97 -13.47
CA ASP A 5 1.72 7.13 -13.59
C ASP A 5 1.46 6.45 -12.24
N ILE A 6 0.22 6.51 -11.76
CA ILE A 6 -0.19 5.90 -10.49
C ILE A 6 -1.22 4.82 -10.78
N LEU A 7 -0.88 3.58 -10.44
CA LEU A 7 -1.78 2.44 -10.50
C LEU A 7 -2.28 2.08 -9.09
N MET A 8 -3.61 2.10 -8.91
CA MET A 8 -4.25 1.63 -7.67
C MET A 8 -5.10 0.40 -7.98
N ILE A 9 -4.78 -0.73 -7.34
CA ILE A 9 -5.54 -1.97 -7.46
C ILE A 9 -6.08 -2.36 -6.09
N ASP A 10 -7.36 -2.75 -6.01
CA ASP A 10 -7.89 -3.34 -4.80
C ASP A 10 -7.31 -4.75 -4.61
N SER A 11 -6.69 -4.98 -3.45
CA SER A 11 -6.08 -6.25 -3.09
C SER A 11 -7.06 -7.45 -3.13
N ALA A 12 -8.38 -7.20 -3.14
CA ALA A 12 -9.39 -8.23 -3.29
C ALA A 12 -9.34 -8.93 -4.67
N PHE A 13 -8.79 -8.27 -5.69
CA PHE A 13 -8.66 -8.82 -7.04
C PHE A 13 -7.32 -9.53 -7.30
N ILE A 14 -6.41 -9.52 -6.33
CA ILE A 14 -5.10 -10.15 -6.46
C ILE A 14 -5.16 -11.51 -5.78
N GLU A 15 -4.79 -12.59 -6.49
CA GLU A 15 -4.71 -13.94 -5.91
C GLU A 15 -3.70 -13.99 -4.75
N GLU A 16 -3.93 -14.87 -3.79
CA GLU A 16 -3.15 -14.94 -2.55
C GLU A 16 -1.65 -15.20 -2.80
N ASN A 17 -1.31 -15.96 -3.84
CA ASN A 17 0.09 -16.22 -4.22
C ASN A 17 0.76 -14.96 -4.80
N SER A 18 0.05 -14.24 -5.65
CA SER A 18 0.51 -12.95 -6.22
C SER A 18 0.60 -11.88 -5.13
N LYS A 19 -0.32 -11.89 -4.14
CA LYS A 19 -0.23 -11.00 -2.98
C LYS A 19 1.06 -11.20 -2.19
N ARG A 20 1.45 -12.45 -1.92
CA ARG A 20 2.69 -12.75 -1.18
C ARG A 20 3.92 -12.27 -1.93
N SER A 21 3.99 -12.54 -3.22
CA SER A 21 5.09 -12.04 -4.06
C SER A 21 5.11 -10.52 -4.08
N PHE A 22 3.96 -9.89 -4.29
CA PHE A 22 3.84 -8.43 -4.31
C PHE A 22 4.16 -7.80 -2.94
N GLU A 23 3.71 -8.40 -1.83
CA GLU A 23 4.06 -7.94 -0.48
C GLU A 23 5.57 -8.05 -0.23
N GLN A 24 6.22 -9.07 -0.73
CA GLN A 24 7.66 -9.24 -0.67
C GLN A 24 8.40 -8.17 -1.50
N TYR A 25 7.89 -7.82 -2.69
CA TYR A 25 8.44 -6.77 -3.55
C TYR A 25 8.22 -5.36 -2.98
N THR A 26 7.07 -5.11 -2.35
CA THR A 26 6.72 -3.80 -1.77
C THR A 26 7.26 -3.56 -0.36
N LEU A 27 8.05 -4.49 0.19
CA LEU A 27 8.70 -4.32 1.49
C LEU A 27 9.81 -3.26 1.50
N GLY A 28 10.30 -2.85 0.33
CA GLY A 28 11.34 -1.83 0.23
C GLY A 28 10.83 -0.52 -0.39
N THR A 29 11.31 0.60 0.12
CA THR A 29 11.14 1.94 -0.50
C THR A 29 12.26 2.25 -1.50
N GLN A 30 12.88 1.24 -2.06
CA GLN A 30 13.96 1.45 -3.01
C GLN A 30 13.39 1.90 -4.35
N THR A 31 13.89 3.01 -4.85
CA THR A 31 13.71 3.37 -6.25
C THR A 31 14.41 2.33 -7.11
N VAL A 32 13.69 1.72 -8.02
CA VAL A 32 14.23 0.76 -8.97
C VAL A 32 14.40 1.48 -10.30
N GLU A 33 15.63 1.51 -10.81
CA GLU A 33 15.86 1.92 -12.19
C GLU A 33 15.48 0.76 -13.10
N LEU A 34 14.57 1.03 -13.99
CA LEU A 34 14.11 0.08 -15.00
C LEU A 34 15.12 0.03 -16.16
N SER A 35 15.29 -1.15 -16.75
CA SER A 35 16.02 -1.23 -18.02
C SER A 35 15.25 -0.51 -19.13
N PRO A 36 15.92 -0.09 -20.24
CA PRO A 36 15.21 0.53 -21.37
C PRO A 36 14.09 -0.34 -21.95
N GLU A 37 14.25 -1.66 -21.93
CA GLU A 37 13.24 -2.62 -22.35
C GLU A 37 12.05 -2.60 -21.40
N GLN A 38 12.27 -2.71 -20.09
CA GLN A 38 11.23 -2.63 -19.06
C GLN A 38 10.48 -1.29 -19.09
N GLN A 39 11.18 -0.18 -19.34
CA GLN A 39 10.54 1.14 -19.51
C GLN A 39 9.59 1.16 -20.70
N THR A 40 10.02 0.57 -21.83
CA THR A 40 9.20 0.48 -23.04
C THR A 40 7.97 -0.39 -22.84
N GLU A 41 8.14 -1.55 -22.20
CA GLU A 41 7.04 -2.47 -21.88
C GLU A 41 6.03 -1.82 -20.94
N LEU A 42 6.48 -1.23 -19.84
CA LEU A 42 5.60 -0.54 -18.88
C LEU A 42 4.86 0.63 -19.52
N THR A 43 5.54 1.46 -20.31
CA THR A 43 4.90 2.58 -21.03
C THR A 43 3.80 2.08 -21.96
N SER A 44 4.04 0.99 -22.66
CA SER A 44 3.07 0.37 -23.56
C SER A 44 1.87 -0.18 -22.78
N LEU A 45 2.10 -0.89 -21.68
CA LEU A 45 1.03 -1.43 -20.83
C LEU A 45 0.18 -0.32 -20.18
N PHE A 46 0.80 0.75 -19.67
CA PHE A 46 0.07 1.90 -19.13
C PHE A 46 -0.77 2.58 -20.20
N THR A 47 -0.24 2.75 -21.40
CA THR A 47 -0.97 3.34 -22.54
C THR A 47 -2.20 2.52 -22.92
N ILE A 48 -2.04 1.18 -23.03
CA ILE A 48 -3.14 0.27 -23.32
C ILE A 48 -4.17 0.29 -22.19
N LEU A 49 -3.73 0.23 -20.93
CA LEU A 49 -4.60 0.27 -19.76
C LEU A 49 -5.43 1.56 -19.72
N ALA A 50 -4.79 2.72 -19.88
CA ALA A 50 -5.46 4.01 -19.90
C ALA A 50 -6.50 4.10 -21.04
N GLY A 51 -6.13 3.62 -22.24
CA GLY A 51 -7.04 3.56 -23.39
C GLY A 51 -8.25 2.64 -23.14
N LYS A 52 -8.06 1.53 -22.44
CA LYS A 52 -9.16 0.59 -22.11
C LYS A 52 -10.06 1.13 -21.00
N LEU A 53 -9.52 1.80 -20.01
CA LEU A 53 -10.31 2.44 -18.95
C LEU A 53 -11.14 3.61 -19.47
N ALA A 54 -10.67 4.32 -20.51
CA ALA A 54 -11.41 5.39 -21.16
C ALA A 54 -12.55 4.90 -22.07
N GLN A 55 -12.56 3.63 -22.48
CA GLN A 55 -13.59 3.05 -23.34
C GLN A 55 -14.75 2.49 -22.52
N THR A 56 -15.99 2.85 -22.85
CA THR A 56 -17.23 2.27 -22.28
C THR A 56 -17.49 0.88 -22.91
N SER A 57 -16.66 -0.11 -22.61
CA SER A 57 -16.84 -1.47 -23.14
C SER A 57 -17.58 -2.38 -22.15
N LYS A 58 -18.20 -3.46 -22.65
CA LYS A 58 -19.03 -4.38 -21.82
C LYS A 58 -18.25 -5.15 -20.73
N HIS A 59 -16.92 -5.29 -20.84
CA HIS A 59 -16.07 -5.99 -19.86
C HIS A 59 -14.67 -5.36 -19.71
N PRO A 60 -14.54 -4.06 -19.36
CA PRO A 60 -13.23 -3.42 -19.25
C PRO A 60 -12.45 -3.91 -18.01
N GLN A 61 -13.15 -4.42 -16.99
CA GLN A 61 -12.58 -4.72 -15.68
C GLN A 61 -11.62 -5.90 -15.70
N THR A 62 -11.93 -6.98 -16.40
CA THR A 62 -11.07 -8.19 -16.45
C THR A 62 -9.77 -7.92 -17.20
N LEU A 63 -9.83 -7.26 -18.36
CA LEU A 63 -8.63 -6.92 -19.11
C LEU A 63 -7.77 -5.89 -18.36
N ALA A 64 -8.39 -4.88 -17.75
CA ALA A 64 -7.69 -3.91 -16.93
C ALA A 64 -6.96 -4.59 -15.75
N LEU A 65 -7.58 -5.59 -15.11
CA LEU A 65 -6.96 -6.36 -14.05
C LEU A 65 -5.73 -7.12 -14.55
N HIS A 66 -5.84 -7.85 -15.68
CA HIS A 66 -4.71 -8.61 -16.23
C HIS A 66 -3.54 -7.69 -16.64
N LEU A 67 -3.82 -6.54 -17.26
CA LEU A 67 -2.79 -5.55 -17.58
C LEU A 67 -2.13 -4.99 -16.33
N SER A 68 -2.91 -4.75 -15.28
CA SER A 68 -2.39 -4.27 -14.00
C SER A 68 -1.51 -5.30 -13.30
N LEU A 69 -1.86 -6.57 -13.36
CA LEU A 69 -1.04 -7.66 -12.83
C LEU A 69 0.28 -7.80 -13.62
N ALA A 70 0.24 -7.69 -14.95
CA ALA A 70 1.45 -7.71 -15.78
C ALA A 70 2.41 -6.54 -15.44
N ILE A 71 1.88 -5.34 -15.18
CA ILE A 71 2.66 -4.19 -14.71
C ILE A 71 3.33 -4.50 -13.37
N ILE A 72 2.58 -5.11 -12.43
CA ILE A 72 3.09 -5.51 -11.12
C ILE A 72 4.23 -6.52 -11.25
N ASP A 73 4.08 -7.53 -12.12
CA ASP A 73 5.08 -8.58 -12.31
C ASP A 73 6.39 -8.02 -12.90
N ILE A 74 6.33 -7.14 -13.89
CA ILE A 74 7.52 -6.49 -14.47
C ILE A 74 8.25 -5.63 -13.41
N ILE A 75 7.50 -4.86 -12.61
CA ILE A 75 8.08 -4.09 -11.51
C ILE A 75 8.69 -5.03 -10.46
N GLY A 76 8.01 -6.13 -10.15
CA GLY A 76 8.49 -7.16 -9.22
C GLY A 76 9.81 -7.78 -9.66
N GLU A 77 9.96 -8.14 -10.93
CA GLU A 77 11.21 -8.65 -11.50
C GLU A 77 12.35 -7.61 -11.40
N ALA A 78 12.07 -6.35 -11.73
CA ALA A 78 13.04 -5.28 -11.64
C ALA A 78 13.55 -5.06 -10.20
N ILE A 79 12.65 -5.20 -9.20
CA ILE A 79 13.01 -5.13 -7.78
C ILE A 79 13.90 -6.33 -7.39
N THR A 80 13.52 -7.54 -7.81
CA THR A 80 14.21 -8.76 -7.42
C THR A 80 15.61 -8.85 -8.03
N SER A 81 15.80 -8.43 -9.28
CA SER A 81 17.08 -8.48 -9.97
C SER A 81 18.17 -7.61 -9.31
N LYS A 82 17.78 -6.55 -8.59
CA LYS A 82 18.70 -5.66 -7.87
C LYS A 82 18.96 -6.03 -6.40
N GLN A 83 18.19 -6.96 -5.82
CA GLN A 83 18.34 -7.35 -4.40
C GLN A 83 19.60 -8.16 -4.10
N THR A 84 20.42 -8.49 -5.07
CA THR A 84 21.68 -9.21 -4.85
C THR A 84 22.78 -8.40 -4.14
N ALA A 85 22.61 -7.08 -3.97
CA ALA A 85 23.67 -6.21 -3.42
C ALA A 85 23.56 -5.93 -1.90
N HIS A 86 22.39 -6.01 -1.27
CA HIS A 86 22.22 -5.86 0.19
C HIS A 86 21.10 -6.79 0.67
N SER A 87 21.44 -8.04 0.97
CA SER A 87 20.50 -8.97 1.59
C SER A 87 20.19 -8.50 3.02
N LEU A 88 19.01 -7.93 3.21
CA LEU A 88 18.45 -7.72 4.55
C LEU A 88 18.42 -9.06 5.30
N PRO A 89 18.68 -9.06 6.62
CA PRO A 89 18.54 -10.28 7.40
C PRO A 89 17.16 -10.90 7.15
N GLN A 90 17.12 -12.17 6.75
CA GLN A 90 15.87 -12.90 6.46
C GLN A 90 14.83 -12.73 7.58
N ARG A 91 15.28 -12.69 8.84
CA ARG A 91 14.42 -12.43 10.01
C ARG A 91 13.69 -11.09 9.97
N TYR A 92 14.29 -10.04 9.40
CA TYR A 92 13.64 -8.73 9.29
C TYR A 92 12.47 -8.78 8.32
N VAL A 93 12.64 -9.49 7.21
CA VAL A 93 11.56 -9.71 6.22
C VAL A 93 10.41 -10.50 6.87
N GLU A 94 10.71 -11.61 7.53
CA GLU A 94 9.71 -12.44 8.21
C GLU A 94 8.94 -11.68 9.30
N HIS A 95 9.65 -10.94 10.16
CA HIS A 95 9.00 -10.12 11.18
C HIS A 95 8.18 -8.98 10.58
N THR A 96 8.62 -8.39 9.49
CA THR A 96 7.85 -7.34 8.81
C THR A 96 6.58 -7.89 8.19
N ILE A 97 6.62 -9.07 7.57
CA ILE A 97 5.44 -9.76 7.05
C ILE A 97 4.46 -10.07 8.20
N THR A 98 4.97 -10.63 9.30
CA THR A 98 4.15 -10.92 10.49
C THR A 98 3.49 -9.66 11.05
N PHE A 99 4.26 -8.58 11.19
CA PHE A 99 3.75 -7.28 11.63
C PHE A 99 2.65 -6.77 10.70
N ARG A 100 2.83 -6.82 9.37
CA ARG A 100 1.82 -6.36 8.41
C ARG A 100 0.53 -7.17 8.50
N ASN A 101 0.63 -8.48 8.71
CA ASN A 101 -0.55 -9.33 8.88
C ASN A 101 -1.31 -8.97 10.16
N LEU A 102 -0.61 -8.78 11.27
CA LEU A 102 -1.21 -8.33 12.53
C LEU A 102 -1.81 -6.92 12.39
N LEU A 103 -1.14 -6.02 11.68
CA LEU A 103 -1.64 -4.67 11.42
C LEU A 103 -2.96 -4.71 10.65
N LYS A 104 -3.05 -5.52 9.58
CA LYS A 104 -4.30 -5.71 8.82
C LYS A 104 -5.45 -6.23 9.70
N GLN A 105 -5.17 -7.06 10.70
CA GLN A 105 -6.19 -7.65 11.57
C GLN A 105 -6.60 -6.73 12.73
N HIS A 106 -5.69 -5.89 13.23
CA HIS A 106 -5.86 -5.22 14.52
C HIS A 106 -5.78 -3.69 14.47
N VAL A 107 -5.60 -3.07 13.30
CA VAL A 107 -5.44 -1.61 13.23
C VAL A 107 -6.67 -0.83 13.74
N GLU A 108 -7.86 -1.41 13.67
CA GLU A 108 -9.09 -0.81 14.22
C GLU A 108 -9.13 -0.84 15.75
N HIS A 109 -8.34 -1.72 16.38
CA HIS A 109 -8.29 -1.90 17.84
C HIS A 109 -7.10 -1.20 18.47
N SER A 110 -5.99 -1.03 17.75
CA SER A 110 -4.79 -0.39 18.33
C SER A 110 -3.91 0.26 17.27
N HIS A 111 -3.57 1.52 17.54
CA HIS A 111 -2.61 2.31 16.74
C HIS A 111 -1.22 2.36 17.41
N SER A 112 -1.03 1.64 18.51
CA SER A 112 0.22 1.66 19.30
C SER A 112 1.26 0.69 18.71
N PRO A 113 2.46 1.15 18.31
CA PRO A 113 3.56 0.28 17.92
C PRO A 113 3.92 -0.80 18.96
N SER A 114 3.85 -0.42 20.26
CA SER A 114 4.15 -1.34 21.37
C SER A 114 3.13 -2.48 21.48
N TYR A 115 1.90 -2.29 21.01
CA TYR A 115 0.89 -3.34 20.97
C TYR A 115 1.36 -4.47 20.03
N TYR A 116 1.81 -4.15 18.83
CA TYR A 116 2.28 -5.12 17.85
C TYR A 116 3.57 -5.81 18.29
N ALA A 117 4.51 -5.06 18.86
CA ALA A 117 5.75 -5.64 19.39
C ALA A 117 5.47 -6.69 20.48
N ARG A 118 4.51 -6.42 21.39
CA ARG A 118 4.08 -7.38 22.41
C ARG A 118 3.41 -8.61 21.81
N MET A 119 2.53 -8.46 20.82
CA MET A 119 1.91 -9.58 20.12
C MET A 119 2.93 -10.49 19.45
N MET A 120 4.04 -9.93 18.99
CA MET A 120 5.12 -10.67 18.34
C MET A 120 6.19 -11.19 19.32
N ASN A 121 6.05 -10.92 20.64
CA ASN A 121 7.03 -11.24 21.66
C ASN A 121 8.45 -10.71 21.35
N ILE A 122 8.56 -9.50 20.77
CA ILE A 122 9.83 -8.84 20.47
C ILE A 122 9.85 -7.42 21.04
N SER A 123 11.03 -6.83 21.17
CA SER A 123 11.15 -5.45 21.61
C SER A 123 10.65 -4.48 20.53
N LEU A 124 10.08 -3.35 20.96
CA LEU A 124 9.67 -2.29 20.02
C LEU A 124 10.85 -1.75 19.20
N MET A 125 12.03 -1.68 19.81
CA MET A 125 13.25 -1.25 19.12
C MET A 125 13.60 -2.19 17.97
N TYR A 126 13.60 -3.50 18.22
CA TYR A 126 13.85 -4.51 17.22
C TYR A 126 12.78 -4.51 16.11
N LEU A 127 11.49 -4.38 16.48
CA LEU A 127 10.41 -4.28 15.49
C LEU A 127 10.59 -3.05 14.60
N ASN A 128 10.93 -1.89 15.17
CA ASN A 128 11.21 -0.69 14.37
C ASN A 128 12.42 -0.86 13.45
N GLU A 129 13.46 -1.50 13.92
CA GLU A 129 14.66 -1.77 13.13
C GLU A 129 14.33 -2.68 11.93
N ALA A 130 13.65 -3.81 12.19
CA ALA A 130 13.23 -4.75 11.16
C ALA A 130 12.31 -4.08 10.13
N VAL A 131 11.24 -3.42 10.59
CA VAL A 131 10.25 -2.79 9.72
C VAL A 131 10.87 -1.61 8.94
N LYS A 132 11.67 -0.76 9.58
CA LYS A 132 12.32 0.35 8.91
C LYS A 132 13.40 -0.12 7.92
N GLY A 133 14.15 -1.15 8.27
CA GLY A 133 15.14 -1.74 7.37
C GLY A 133 14.51 -2.32 6.11
N THR A 134 13.33 -2.97 6.25
CA THR A 134 12.65 -3.62 5.12
C THR A 134 11.74 -2.68 4.33
N THR A 135 11.10 -1.71 4.98
CA THR A 135 10.08 -0.84 4.34
C THR A 135 10.57 0.59 4.10
N GLY A 136 11.66 1.00 4.72
CA GLY A 136 12.11 2.39 4.79
C GLY A 136 11.30 3.28 5.74
N PHE A 137 10.17 2.79 6.27
CA PHE A 137 9.26 3.52 7.16
C PHE A 137 9.23 2.93 8.56
N SER A 138 9.09 3.78 9.58
CA SER A 138 8.91 3.31 10.95
C SER A 138 7.60 2.52 11.12
N VAL A 139 7.50 1.74 12.21
CA VAL A 139 6.25 1.03 12.58
C VAL A 139 5.07 2.02 12.66
N SER A 140 5.27 3.18 13.28
CA SER A 140 4.23 4.22 13.38
C SER A 140 3.77 4.72 12.01
N GLN A 141 4.69 4.93 11.07
CA GLN A 141 4.35 5.35 9.71
C GLN A 141 3.57 4.26 8.96
N ASN A 142 3.98 3.00 9.09
CA ASN A 142 3.23 1.88 8.49
C ASN A 142 1.79 1.80 9.05
N ILE A 143 1.60 1.99 10.36
CA ILE A 143 0.26 2.05 10.97
C ILE A 143 -0.55 3.21 10.38
N GLN A 144 0.03 4.42 10.28
CA GLN A 144 -0.63 5.59 9.70
C GLN A 144 -1.04 5.37 8.23
N TYR A 145 -0.17 4.74 7.44
CA TYR A 145 -0.47 4.41 6.04
C TYR A 145 -1.63 3.42 5.93
N GLU A 146 -1.66 2.37 6.76
CA GLU A 146 -2.77 1.40 6.75
C GLU A 146 -4.10 2.06 7.12
N ILE A 147 -4.11 2.91 8.17
CA ILE A 147 -5.29 3.70 8.58
C ILE A 147 -5.80 4.55 7.41
N VAL A 148 -4.91 5.30 6.77
CA VAL A 148 -5.29 6.20 5.67
C VAL A 148 -5.75 5.42 4.44
N THR A 149 -5.15 4.26 4.15
CA THR A 149 -5.57 3.38 3.06
C THR A 149 -7.00 2.87 3.28
N ARG A 150 -7.32 2.39 4.48
CA ARG A 150 -8.69 1.98 4.84
C ARG A 150 -9.68 3.15 4.78
N ALA A 151 -9.27 4.30 5.31
CA ALA A 151 -10.09 5.50 5.27
C ALA A 151 -10.42 5.92 3.82
N LYS A 152 -9.43 5.95 2.93
CA LYS A 152 -9.61 6.24 1.50
C LYS A 152 -10.63 5.29 0.86
N ARG A 153 -10.49 3.99 1.16
CA ARG A 153 -11.38 2.95 0.66
C ARG A 153 -12.83 3.19 1.14
N SER A 154 -13.03 3.44 2.43
CA SER A 154 -14.35 3.76 2.99
C SER A 154 -14.94 5.06 2.43
N LEU A 155 -14.09 6.08 2.19
CA LEU A 155 -14.52 7.35 1.60
C LEU A 155 -15.03 7.18 0.16
N ILE A 156 -14.45 6.28 -0.64
CA ILE A 156 -14.83 6.03 -2.03
C ILE A 156 -16.06 5.13 -2.10
N TYR A 157 -16.04 4.01 -1.40
CA TYR A 157 -17.01 2.92 -1.59
C TYR A 157 -18.22 2.95 -0.66
N THR A 158 -18.26 3.89 0.30
CA THR A 158 -19.39 4.00 1.24
C THR A 158 -19.94 5.42 1.31
N SER A 159 -21.15 5.56 1.84
CA SER A 159 -21.79 6.84 2.17
C SER A 159 -21.50 7.31 3.60
N LYS A 160 -20.71 6.56 4.39
CA LYS A 160 -20.40 6.88 5.79
C LYS A 160 -19.80 8.27 5.91
N SER A 161 -20.19 9.01 6.92
CA SER A 161 -19.56 10.28 7.27
C SER A 161 -18.09 10.08 7.66
N VAL A 162 -17.30 11.13 7.56
CA VAL A 162 -15.88 11.08 7.99
C VAL A 162 -15.76 10.72 9.47
N LYS A 163 -16.74 11.15 10.28
CA LYS A 163 -16.81 10.83 11.73
C LYS A 163 -17.04 9.32 11.96
N GLU A 164 -17.98 8.72 11.23
CA GLU A 164 -18.24 7.28 11.31
C GLU A 164 -17.02 6.46 10.88
N ILE A 165 -16.35 6.87 9.80
CA ILE A 165 -15.12 6.23 9.34
C ILE A 165 -14.02 6.32 10.41
N ALA A 166 -13.85 7.48 11.05
CA ALA A 166 -12.89 7.64 12.14
C ALA A 166 -13.19 6.70 13.32
N GLN A 167 -14.46 6.59 13.72
CA GLN A 167 -14.88 5.70 14.80
C GLN A 167 -14.63 4.22 14.47
N GLU A 168 -14.95 3.78 13.25
CA GLU A 168 -14.67 2.41 12.79
C GLU A 168 -13.17 2.08 12.76
N LEU A 169 -12.35 3.07 12.48
CA LEU A 169 -10.89 2.94 12.52
C LEU A 169 -10.30 3.10 13.93
N GLY A 170 -11.13 3.13 14.99
CA GLY A 170 -10.71 3.16 16.37
C GLY A 170 -10.30 4.55 16.90
N PHE A 171 -10.72 5.63 16.25
CA PHE A 171 -10.45 6.99 16.72
C PHE A 171 -11.60 7.55 17.56
N GLU A 172 -11.31 7.89 18.81
CA GLU A 172 -12.23 8.63 19.66
C GLU A 172 -12.29 10.12 19.27
N ASP A 173 -11.13 10.70 18.90
CA ASP A 173 -11.03 12.09 18.45
C ASP A 173 -11.03 12.18 16.91
N TYR A 174 -12.16 12.58 16.36
CA TYR A 174 -12.35 12.86 14.95
C TYR A 174 -11.37 13.94 14.41
N ALA A 175 -11.06 14.96 15.20
CA ALA A 175 -10.16 16.02 14.77
C ALA A 175 -8.73 15.50 14.63
N TYR A 176 -8.31 14.61 15.53
CA TYR A 176 -7.02 13.94 15.42
C TYR A 176 -6.95 13.06 14.17
N PHE A 177 -7.98 12.25 13.90
CA PHE A 177 -8.06 11.46 12.66
C PHE A 177 -7.95 12.34 11.42
N THR A 178 -8.70 13.44 11.36
CA THR A 178 -8.69 14.36 10.20
C THR A 178 -7.30 14.96 9.97
N ARG A 179 -6.59 15.37 11.04
CA ARG A 179 -5.20 15.85 10.94
C ARG A 179 -4.25 14.78 10.45
N LEU A 180 -4.35 13.56 10.97
CA LEU A 180 -3.53 12.41 10.56
C LEU A 180 -3.76 12.08 9.09
N PHE A 181 -5.02 11.98 8.66
CA PHE A 181 -5.36 11.72 7.27
C PHE A 181 -4.79 12.81 6.35
N SER A 182 -5.04 14.10 6.67
CA SER A 182 -4.58 15.22 5.83
C SER A 182 -3.05 15.29 5.74
N LYS A 183 -2.35 15.03 6.85
CA LYS A 183 -0.89 14.98 6.86
C LYS A 183 -0.34 13.85 5.99
N THR A 184 -0.98 12.69 6.00
CA THR A 184 -0.50 11.49 5.30
C THR A 184 -0.95 11.46 3.83
N ALA A 185 -2.17 11.92 3.55
CA ALA A 185 -2.75 11.91 2.21
C ALA A 185 -2.48 13.18 1.40
N GLY A 186 -2.03 14.28 2.05
CA GLY A 186 -1.82 15.59 1.42
C GLY A 186 -3.11 16.38 1.15
N ILE A 187 -4.28 15.85 1.50
CA ILE A 187 -5.60 16.42 1.23
C ILE A 187 -6.58 16.02 2.33
N SER A 188 -7.59 16.83 2.60
CA SER A 188 -8.58 16.51 3.63
C SER A 188 -9.45 15.29 3.24
N PRO A 189 -10.01 14.53 4.21
CA PRO A 189 -10.92 13.42 3.91
C PRO A 189 -12.12 13.84 3.07
N THR A 190 -12.66 15.03 3.33
CA THR A 190 -13.82 15.57 2.61
C THR A 190 -13.49 15.91 1.17
N ASP A 191 -12.35 16.56 0.93
CA ASP A 191 -11.91 16.90 -0.42
C ASP A 191 -11.46 15.64 -1.18
N PHE A 192 -10.83 14.69 -0.50
CA PHE A 192 -10.52 13.39 -1.08
C PHE A 192 -11.78 12.72 -1.63
N ARG A 193 -12.87 12.68 -0.83
CA ARG A 193 -14.15 12.12 -1.29
C ARG A 193 -14.74 12.85 -2.49
N LYS A 194 -14.70 14.19 -2.49
CA LYS A 194 -15.22 14.99 -3.63
C LYS A 194 -14.48 14.71 -4.92
N ASN A 195 -13.19 14.46 -4.84
CA ASN A 195 -12.35 14.25 -6.02
C ASN A 195 -12.47 12.82 -6.60
N HIS A 196 -13.11 11.87 -5.86
CA HIS A 196 -13.19 10.46 -6.24
C HIS A 196 -14.62 9.91 -6.31
N LYS A 197 -15.61 10.75 -6.14
CA LYS A 197 -17.05 10.49 -6.40
C LYS A 197 -17.52 11.30 -7.59
#